data_e4ef2c7d4772471980599c2aa2bd03f7
#
_entry.id   e4ef2c7d4772471980599c2aa2bd03f7
#
_cell.length_a   1.000
_cell.length_b   1.000
_cell.length_c   1.000
_cell.angle_alpha   90.00
_cell.angle_beta   90.00
_cell.angle_gamma   90.00
#
_symmetry.space_group_name_H-M   'P 1'
#
loop_
_entity.id
_entity.type
_entity.pdbx_description
1 polymer ?
#
loop_
_entity_poly.entity_id
_entity_poly.type
_entity_poly.pdbx_seq_one_letter_code
_entity_poly.pdbx_strand_id
1 'polypeptide(L)'
;MGRNLKNIYINEAGEGLKYRPVTGGSGKTNYPPRSNRIQHGKWIESQFDLAWKEAEKSCKDKLAVSASAREGVYLQVKGKAGYDLLTRSLENTSQGIRLANIQTDSDNVISATIFIPNKKHDFFIKKIEKYVGKESGTDVIGTVESIQAAMLEAFWIGNKEAIPQEDKNIWCEVWLRYELKEDVSKVKNEFFSLCKSLDIKTKTQHILFPERIVVGVNANGRQLTELLGYSSRIAEY
;
A
#
# COMPACT_ATOMS: atom_id res chain seq x y z
N MET A 1 -15.43 -30.17 -28.11
CA MET A 1 -16.20 -30.41 -26.89
C MET A 1 -16.15 -29.14 -26.05
N GLY A 2 -17.23 -28.33 -26.09
CA GLY A 2 -17.33 -27.11 -25.26
C GLY A 2 -17.51 -27.51 -23.80
N ARG A 3 -16.62 -27.02 -22.93
CA ARG A 3 -16.80 -27.15 -21.49
C ARG A 3 -17.96 -26.25 -21.07
N ASN A 4 -19.05 -26.86 -20.64
CA ASN A 4 -20.21 -26.17 -20.05
C ASN A 4 -19.80 -25.72 -18.63
N LEU A 5 -19.13 -24.57 -18.53
CA LEU A 5 -18.80 -23.97 -17.24
C LEU A 5 -20.09 -23.36 -16.68
N LYS A 6 -20.50 -23.80 -15.50
CA LYS A 6 -21.63 -23.18 -14.79
C LYS A 6 -21.25 -21.72 -14.45
N ASN A 7 -22.05 -20.79 -14.94
CA ASN A 7 -21.88 -19.39 -14.55
C ASN A 7 -22.10 -19.24 -13.05
N ILE A 8 -21.21 -18.48 -12.39
CA ILE A 8 -21.42 -18.08 -11.02
C ILE A 8 -22.40 -16.91 -11.05
N TYR A 9 -23.59 -17.11 -10.48
CA TYR A 9 -24.55 -16.03 -10.30
C TYR A 9 -24.20 -15.31 -8.99
N ILE A 10 -23.83 -14.03 -9.09
CA ILE A 10 -23.68 -13.16 -7.93
C ILE A 10 -25.08 -12.60 -7.66
N ASN A 11 -25.73 -13.07 -6.61
CA ASN A 11 -27.01 -12.48 -6.18
C ASN A 11 -26.76 -11.04 -5.75
N GLU A 12 -27.60 -10.13 -6.24
CA GLU A 12 -27.57 -8.69 -5.99
C GLU A 12 -27.90 -8.31 -4.52
N ALA A 13 -27.37 -8.99 -3.55
CA ALA A 13 -27.56 -8.70 -2.14
C ALA A 13 -26.45 -7.81 -1.55
N GLY A 14 -25.88 -6.93 -2.34
CA GLY A 14 -24.92 -5.93 -1.91
C GLY A 14 -25.27 -4.58 -2.51
N GLU A 15 -25.18 -3.52 -1.74
CA GLU A 15 -25.17 -2.16 -2.27
C GLU A 15 -24.12 -2.11 -3.39
N GLY A 16 -24.56 -1.84 -4.61
CA GLY A 16 -23.71 -1.85 -5.78
C GLY A 16 -22.56 -0.87 -5.60
N LEU A 17 -21.41 -1.37 -5.23
CA LEU A 17 -20.16 -0.62 -5.28
C LEU A 17 -19.99 -0.19 -6.74
N LYS A 18 -20.27 1.07 -7.03
CA LYS A 18 -20.02 1.63 -8.35
C LYS A 18 -18.51 1.56 -8.57
N TYR A 19 -18.07 0.61 -9.40
CA TYR A 19 -16.71 0.61 -9.90
C TYR A 19 -16.45 1.98 -10.52
N ARG A 20 -15.63 2.78 -9.86
CA ARG A 20 -15.03 3.95 -10.49
C ARG A 20 -13.72 3.47 -11.09
N PRO A 21 -13.63 3.35 -12.42
CA PRO A 21 -12.34 3.04 -13.02
C PRO A 21 -11.34 4.07 -12.48
N VAL A 22 -10.17 3.62 -12.06
CA VAL A 22 -9.02 4.49 -11.83
C VAL A 22 -8.70 5.06 -13.22
N THR A 23 -9.40 6.13 -13.56
CA THR A 23 -9.42 6.69 -14.91
C THR A 23 -8.03 7.24 -15.23
N GLY A 24 -7.31 6.51 -16.09
CA GLY A 24 -6.45 7.14 -17.06
C GLY A 24 -7.34 7.76 -18.15
N GLY A 25 -8.40 8.44 -17.76
CA GLY A 25 -9.30 9.13 -18.69
C GLY A 25 -8.75 10.52 -18.97
N SER A 26 -8.98 11.00 -20.17
CA SER A 26 -8.73 12.35 -20.69
C SER A 26 -9.45 13.48 -19.92
N GLY A 27 -9.84 13.22 -18.68
CA GLY A 27 -10.38 14.20 -17.75
C GLY A 27 -9.26 15.10 -17.24
N LYS A 28 -9.51 16.40 -17.23
CA LYS A 28 -8.62 17.38 -16.65
C LYS A 28 -8.44 17.06 -15.17
N THR A 29 -7.19 16.76 -14.73
CA THR A 29 -6.90 16.49 -13.33
C THR A 29 -7.31 17.68 -12.47
N ASN A 30 -8.09 17.41 -11.43
CA ASN A 30 -8.52 18.44 -10.49
C ASN A 30 -7.45 18.60 -9.41
N TYR A 31 -6.54 19.56 -9.62
CA TYR A 31 -5.46 19.87 -8.68
C TYR A 31 -5.94 20.73 -7.51
N PRO A 32 -5.51 20.44 -6.28
CA PRO A 32 -5.75 21.35 -5.17
C PRO A 32 -4.99 22.67 -5.39
N PRO A 33 -5.62 23.83 -5.12
CA PRO A 33 -4.97 25.11 -5.26
C PRO A 33 -3.79 25.22 -4.27
N ARG A 34 -2.62 25.60 -4.77
CA ARG A 34 -1.40 25.79 -3.96
C ARG A 34 -0.92 27.24 -4.10
N SER A 35 -1.30 28.08 -3.16
CA SER A 35 -0.92 29.50 -3.14
C SER A 35 0.60 29.71 -3.00
N ASN A 36 1.26 28.86 -2.22
CA ASN A 36 2.70 28.90 -2.01
C ASN A 36 3.34 27.52 -2.16
N ARG A 37 3.86 27.24 -3.36
CA ARG A 37 4.47 25.96 -3.72
C ARG A 37 5.74 25.67 -2.90
N ILE A 38 6.54 26.68 -2.58
CA ILE A 38 7.76 26.52 -1.77
C ILE A 38 7.40 26.09 -0.35
N GLN A 39 6.46 26.80 0.27
CA GLN A 39 6.00 26.46 1.62
C GLN A 39 5.37 25.06 1.67
N HIS A 40 4.54 24.73 0.66
CA HIS A 40 3.94 23.42 0.55
C HIS A 40 5.00 22.31 0.39
N GLY A 41 6.01 22.52 -0.49
CA GLY A 41 7.10 21.55 -0.68
C GLY A 41 7.88 21.30 0.61
N LYS A 42 8.26 22.34 1.34
CA LYS A 42 8.92 22.20 2.65
C LYS A 42 8.06 21.47 3.69
N TRP A 43 6.76 21.71 3.66
CA TRP A 43 5.81 21.01 4.52
C TRP A 43 5.78 19.50 4.19
N ILE A 44 5.66 19.14 2.92
CA ILE A 44 5.67 17.73 2.50
C ILE A 44 7.01 17.06 2.80
N GLU A 45 8.13 17.75 2.62
CA GLU A 45 9.46 17.26 2.97
C GLU A 45 9.57 16.93 4.46
N SER A 46 9.13 17.86 5.33
CA SER A 46 9.16 17.63 6.77
C SER A 46 8.29 16.46 7.21
N GLN A 47 7.13 16.28 6.60
CA GLN A 47 6.26 15.13 6.87
C GLN A 47 6.86 13.81 6.37
N PHE A 48 7.47 13.83 5.19
CA PHE A 48 8.16 12.66 4.65
C PHE A 48 9.28 12.20 5.58
N ASP A 49 10.13 13.12 6.05
CA ASP A 49 11.22 12.80 6.97
C ASP A 49 10.73 12.24 8.31
N LEU A 50 9.66 12.80 8.86
CA LEU A 50 9.06 12.31 10.10
C LEU A 50 8.47 10.91 9.90
N ALA A 51 7.67 10.73 8.85
CA ALA A 51 7.05 9.45 8.52
C ALA A 51 8.09 8.36 8.22
N TRP A 52 9.18 8.74 7.55
CA TRP A 52 10.30 7.85 7.26
C TRP A 52 10.96 7.35 8.54
N LYS A 53 11.33 8.27 9.45
CA LYS A 53 11.96 7.94 10.73
C LYS A 53 11.09 7.04 11.59
N GLU A 54 9.78 7.30 11.63
CA GLU A 54 8.81 6.48 12.36
C GLU A 54 8.72 5.06 11.78
N ALA A 55 8.55 4.95 10.46
CA ALA A 55 8.45 3.68 9.77
C ALA A 55 9.77 2.87 9.82
N GLU A 56 10.93 3.57 9.78
CA GLU A 56 12.25 2.95 9.92
C GLU A 56 12.50 2.44 11.34
N LYS A 57 12.10 3.18 12.36
CA LYS A 57 12.19 2.74 13.76
C LYS A 57 11.42 1.44 13.98
N SER A 58 10.18 1.38 13.51
CA SER A 58 9.36 0.16 13.56
C SER A 58 10.03 -1.04 12.88
N CYS A 59 10.84 -0.82 11.83
CA CYS A 59 11.62 -1.86 11.17
C CYS A 59 12.86 -2.27 11.95
N LYS A 60 13.62 -1.31 12.52
CA LYS A 60 14.85 -1.56 13.26
C LYS A 60 14.61 -2.34 14.54
N ASP A 61 13.51 -2.06 15.23
CA ASP A 61 13.11 -2.79 16.43
C ASP A 61 12.85 -4.29 16.09
N LYS A 62 12.43 -4.59 14.88
CA LYS A 62 12.22 -5.97 14.38
C LYS A 62 13.48 -6.62 13.83
N LEU A 63 14.39 -5.85 13.23
CA LEU A 63 15.73 -6.34 12.81
C LEU A 63 16.55 -6.84 13.98
N ALA A 64 16.38 -6.25 15.16
CA ALA A 64 17.04 -6.72 16.39
C ALA A 64 16.56 -8.14 16.81
N VAL A 65 15.39 -8.57 16.30
CA VAL A 65 14.78 -9.88 16.62
C VAL A 65 14.97 -10.88 15.48
N SER A 66 15.09 -10.44 14.23
CA SER A 66 15.22 -11.32 13.05
C SER A 66 15.99 -10.65 11.91
N ALA A 67 16.94 -11.36 11.33
CA ALA A 67 17.72 -10.93 10.17
C ALA A 67 16.89 -10.78 8.86
N SER A 68 15.59 -11.10 8.88
CA SER A 68 14.72 -11.11 7.72
C SER A 68 13.72 -9.96 7.66
N ALA A 69 13.91 -8.88 8.42
CA ALA A 69 13.05 -7.71 8.33
C ALA A 69 13.14 -7.06 6.93
N ARG A 70 12.04 -6.44 6.49
CA ARG A 70 11.96 -5.80 5.18
C ARG A 70 13.02 -4.70 5.00
N GLU A 71 13.54 -4.58 3.80
CA GLU A 71 14.55 -3.57 3.44
C GLU A 71 13.90 -2.29 2.88
N GLY A 72 12.98 -1.68 3.58
CA GLY A 72 12.29 -0.47 3.17
C GLY A 72 11.18 -0.07 4.12
N VAL A 73 10.50 1.00 3.79
CA VAL A 73 9.40 1.56 4.58
C VAL A 73 8.09 1.55 3.80
N TYR A 74 6.98 1.43 4.51
CA TYR A 74 5.66 1.72 3.99
C TYR A 74 5.20 3.09 4.46
N LEU A 75 4.79 3.92 3.52
CA LEU A 75 4.22 5.25 3.79
C LEU A 75 2.82 5.35 3.21
N GLN A 76 1.95 6.05 3.92
CA GLN A 76 0.64 6.44 3.41
C GLN A 76 0.69 7.90 2.98
N VAL A 77 0.34 8.13 1.72
CA VAL A 77 0.25 9.45 1.08
C VAL A 77 -1.23 9.78 0.91
N LYS A 78 -1.67 10.92 1.42
CA LYS A 78 -3.06 11.36 1.31
C LYS A 78 -3.18 12.58 0.43
N GLY A 79 -4.22 12.59 -0.40
CA GLY A 79 -4.67 13.76 -1.15
C GLY A 79 -5.57 14.67 -0.33
N LYS A 80 -6.00 15.77 -0.91
CA LYS A 80 -6.99 16.68 -0.34
C LYS A 80 -8.40 16.23 -0.72
N ALA A 81 -9.36 16.33 0.20
CA ALA A 81 -10.76 15.98 -0.04
C ALA A 81 -11.31 16.68 -1.29
N GLY A 82 -11.93 15.90 -2.18
CA GLY A 82 -12.54 16.39 -3.42
C GLY A 82 -11.56 16.72 -4.55
N TYR A 83 -10.26 16.44 -4.37
CA TYR A 83 -9.22 16.61 -5.40
C TYR A 83 -8.57 15.28 -5.77
N ASP A 84 -7.95 15.25 -6.95
CA ASP A 84 -7.23 14.07 -7.41
C ASP A 84 -5.88 13.90 -6.68
N LEU A 85 -5.52 12.65 -6.41
CA LEU A 85 -4.15 12.25 -6.04
C LEU A 85 -3.56 11.47 -7.21
N LEU A 86 -2.42 11.92 -7.73
CA LEU A 86 -1.72 11.26 -8.85
C LEU A 86 -1.01 9.98 -8.39
N THR A 87 -1.76 8.98 -7.97
CA THR A 87 -1.27 7.76 -7.33
C THR A 87 -0.29 6.97 -8.19
N ARG A 88 -0.53 6.87 -9.51
CA ARG A 88 0.39 6.19 -10.45
C ARG A 88 1.78 6.84 -10.51
N SER A 89 1.85 8.16 -10.32
CA SER A 89 3.11 8.90 -10.33
C SER A 89 3.90 8.75 -9.02
N LEU A 90 3.31 8.11 -8.00
CA LEU A 90 4.01 7.71 -6.77
C LEU A 90 4.81 6.43 -6.96
N GLU A 91 4.43 5.58 -7.91
CA GLU A 91 5.12 4.33 -8.22
C GLU A 91 6.32 4.55 -9.15
N ASN A 92 7.39 3.80 -8.91
CA ASN A 92 8.53 3.68 -9.81
C ASN A 92 9.14 2.28 -9.66
N THR A 93 8.65 1.34 -10.48
CA THR A 93 9.05 -0.07 -10.41
C THR A 93 10.54 -0.26 -10.71
N SER A 94 11.13 0.55 -11.60
CA SER A 94 12.57 0.49 -11.90
C SER A 94 13.44 0.86 -10.70
N GLN A 95 12.90 1.62 -9.74
CA GLN A 95 13.55 1.98 -8.49
C GLN A 95 13.10 1.10 -7.31
N GLY A 96 12.22 0.11 -7.55
CA GLY A 96 11.63 -0.73 -6.52
C GLY A 96 10.59 -0.01 -5.65
N ILE A 97 10.18 1.21 -6.02
CA ILE A 97 9.10 1.95 -5.36
C ILE A 97 7.78 1.42 -5.89
N ARG A 98 6.94 0.89 -5.02
CA ARG A 98 5.73 0.17 -5.38
C ARG A 98 4.50 0.75 -4.71
N LEU A 99 3.44 0.88 -5.48
CA LEU A 99 2.11 1.20 -4.97
C LEU A 99 1.49 -0.11 -4.41
N ALA A 100 1.23 -0.15 -3.12
CA ALA A 100 0.58 -1.29 -2.48
C ALA A 100 -0.93 -1.27 -2.74
N ASN A 101 -1.62 -0.24 -2.26
CA ASN A 101 -3.06 -0.06 -2.45
C ASN A 101 -3.45 1.41 -2.58
N ILE A 102 -4.71 1.63 -2.97
CA ILE A 102 -5.35 2.93 -3.01
C ILE A 102 -6.70 2.79 -2.31
N GLN A 103 -7.02 3.71 -1.43
CA GLN A 103 -8.30 3.79 -0.73
C GLN A 103 -8.92 5.17 -0.92
N THR A 104 -10.24 5.22 -0.92
CA THR A 104 -10.99 6.47 -0.87
C THR A 104 -11.93 6.39 0.32
N ASP A 105 -11.86 7.34 1.24
CA ASP A 105 -12.73 7.39 2.41
C ASP A 105 -14.08 8.06 2.14
N SER A 106 -14.95 8.13 3.17
CA SER A 106 -16.29 8.76 3.10
C SER A 106 -16.23 10.24 2.73
N ASP A 107 -15.14 10.91 3.04
CA ASP A 107 -14.92 12.33 2.78
C ASP A 107 -14.32 12.60 1.40
N ASN A 108 -14.25 11.57 0.55
CA ASN A 108 -13.59 11.59 -0.76
C ASN A 108 -12.10 12.00 -0.69
N VAL A 109 -11.41 11.63 0.38
CA VAL A 109 -9.95 11.70 0.46
C VAL A 109 -9.36 10.44 -0.16
N ILE A 110 -8.57 10.63 -1.20
CA ILE A 110 -7.80 9.53 -1.82
C ILE A 110 -6.52 9.36 -1.03
N SER A 111 -6.23 8.13 -0.60
CA SER A 111 -4.97 7.75 0.02
C SER A 111 -4.32 6.61 -0.74
N ALA A 112 -3.00 6.64 -0.81
CA ALA A 112 -2.18 5.63 -1.45
C ALA A 112 -1.13 5.11 -0.47
N THR A 113 -1.02 3.80 -0.31
CA THR A 113 0.05 3.17 0.45
C THR A 113 1.16 2.77 -0.49
N ILE A 114 2.37 3.25 -0.24
CA ILE A 114 3.55 2.99 -1.08
C ILE A 114 4.66 2.33 -0.26
N PHE A 115 5.38 1.42 -0.90
CA PHE A 115 6.63 0.85 -0.39
C PHE A 115 7.81 1.56 -1.03
N ILE A 116 8.77 2.02 -0.20
CA ILE A 116 10.00 2.66 -0.66
C ILE A 116 11.19 1.91 -0.06
N PRO A 117 12.11 1.35 -0.89
CA PRO A 117 13.32 0.71 -0.40
C PRO A 117 14.21 1.70 0.38
N ASN A 118 14.93 1.24 1.41
CA ASN A 118 15.79 2.09 2.25
C ASN A 118 16.79 2.95 1.44
N LYS A 119 17.34 2.38 0.36
CA LYS A 119 18.29 3.08 -0.53
C LYS A 119 17.66 4.14 -1.42
N LYS A 120 16.32 4.36 -1.32
CA LYS A 120 15.56 5.26 -2.22
C LYS A 120 14.93 6.45 -1.49
N HIS A 121 15.32 6.71 -0.25
CA HIS A 121 14.92 7.90 0.49
C HIS A 121 15.15 9.19 -0.34
N ASP A 122 16.37 9.39 -0.80
CA ASP A 122 16.76 10.61 -1.55
C ASP A 122 16.04 10.76 -2.89
N PHE A 123 15.52 9.67 -3.45
CA PHE A 123 14.74 9.74 -4.68
C PHE A 123 13.46 10.55 -4.49
N PHE A 124 12.78 10.38 -3.34
CA PHE A 124 11.55 11.12 -3.05
C PHE A 124 11.86 12.58 -2.69
N ILE A 125 12.91 12.82 -1.91
CA ILE A 125 13.39 14.18 -1.58
C ILE A 125 13.69 14.97 -2.86
N LYS A 126 14.46 14.41 -3.79
CA LYS A 126 14.73 15.05 -5.08
C LYS A 126 13.46 15.38 -5.87
N LYS A 127 12.41 14.56 -5.75
CA LYS A 127 11.12 14.83 -6.39
C LYS A 127 10.43 16.05 -5.77
N ILE A 128 10.54 16.23 -4.45
CA ILE A 128 10.04 17.41 -3.74
C ILE A 128 10.84 18.66 -4.12
N GLU A 129 12.17 18.57 -4.14
CA GLU A 129 13.06 19.69 -4.56
C GLU A 129 12.72 20.17 -5.97
N LYS A 130 12.57 19.26 -6.92
CA LYS A 130 12.15 19.57 -8.30
C LYS A 130 10.77 20.22 -8.35
N TYR A 131 9.84 19.76 -7.51
CA TYR A 131 8.53 20.38 -7.38
C TYR A 131 8.65 21.83 -6.92
N VAL A 132 9.48 22.14 -5.92
CA VAL A 132 9.76 23.50 -5.45
C VAL A 132 10.38 24.33 -6.56
N GLY A 133 11.31 23.76 -7.32
CA GLY A 133 11.97 24.40 -8.47
C GLY A 133 11.09 24.61 -9.71
N LYS A 134 9.81 24.19 -9.68
CA LYS A 134 8.86 24.23 -10.80
C LYS A 134 9.27 23.40 -12.02
N GLU A 135 10.05 22.35 -11.83
CA GLU A 135 10.39 21.41 -12.89
C GLU A 135 9.18 20.59 -13.33
N SER A 136 9.16 20.18 -14.59
CA SER A 136 8.12 19.31 -15.15
C SER A 136 8.14 17.91 -14.51
N GLY A 137 7.00 17.21 -14.56
CA GLY A 137 6.87 15.82 -14.05
C GLY A 137 6.82 15.70 -12.52
N THR A 138 6.62 16.80 -11.80
CA THR A 138 6.56 16.86 -10.33
C THR A 138 5.17 17.14 -9.79
N ASP A 139 4.17 17.16 -10.66
CA ASP A 139 2.78 17.49 -10.32
C ASP A 139 2.19 16.61 -9.22
N VAL A 140 2.69 15.38 -9.09
CA VAL A 140 2.27 14.48 -8.01
C VAL A 140 2.44 15.09 -6.62
N ILE A 141 3.54 15.79 -6.36
CA ILE A 141 3.77 16.45 -5.06
C ILE A 141 2.73 17.55 -4.81
N GLY A 142 2.31 18.26 -5.86
CA GLY A 142 1.23 19.25 -5.79
C GLY A 142 -0.13 18.67 -5.38
N THR A 143 -0.36 17.37 -5.62
CA THR A 143 -1.61 16.69 -5.24
C THR A 143 -1.57 16.09 -3.83
N VAL A 144 -0.39 16.01 -3.20
CA VAL A 144 -0.22 15.47 -1.85
C VAL A 144 -0.62 16.51 -0.80
N GLU A 145 -1.42 16.10 0.18
CA GLU A 145 -1.78 16.92 1.34
C GLU A 145 -1.00 16.51 2.58
N SER A 146 -0.79 15.19 2.78
CA SER A 146 -0.03 14.68 3.91
C SER A 146 0.66 13.36 3.62
N ILE A 147 1.72 13.09 4.39
CA ILE A 147 2.47 11.81 4.38
C ILE A 147 2.64 11.35 5.82
N GLN A 148 2.39 10.07 6.07
CA GLN A 148 2.55 9.43 7.37
C GLN A 148 3.10 8.01 7.23
N ALA A 149 3.65 7.44 8.30
CA ALA A 149 3.98 6.01 8.34
C ALA A 149 2.69 5.19 8.11
N ALA A 150 2.77 4.16 7.27
CA ALA A 150 1.61 3.31 7.01
C ALA A 150 1.47 2.28 8.13
N MET A 151 0.36 2.35 8.85
CA MET A 151 -0.03 1.41 9.90
C MET A 151 -1.01 0.37 9.34
N LEU A 152 -1.45 -0.59 10.16
CA LEU A 152 -2.34 -1.69 9.76
C LEU A 152 -3.59 -1.19 9.01
N GLU A 153 -4.17 -0.08 9.47
CA GLU A 153 -5.38 0.53 8.89
C GLU A 153 -5.19 1.00 7.44
N ALA A 154 -3.95 1.33 7.05
CA ALA A 154 -3.62 1.71 5.68
C ALA A 154 -3.62 0.53 4.70
N PHE A 155 -3.59 -0.69 5.22
CA PHE A 155 -3.64 -1.93 4.44
C PHE A 155 -4.99 -2.63 4.51
N TRP A 156 -5.82 -2.30 5.50
CA TRP A 156 -7.13 -2.91 5.68
C TRP A 156 -8.13 -2.32 4.71
N ILE A 157 -8.60 -3.15 3.76
CA ILE A 157 -9.61 -2.75 2.78
C ILE A 157 -11.00 -3.15 3.30
N GLY A 158 -11.92 -2.20 3.31
CA GLY A 158 -13.28 -2.42 3.78
C GLY A 158 -13.57 -1.77 5.13
N ASN A 159 -14.49 -2.40 5.91
CA ASN A 159 -14.93 -1.83 7.18
C ASN A 159 -13.79 -1.84 8.22
N LYS A 160 -13.40 -0.66 8.69
CA LYS A 160 -12.35 -0.49 9.71
C LYS A 160 -12.69 -1.12 11.06
N GLU A 161 -13.98 -1.29 11.36
CA GLU A 161 -14.43 -1.96 12.59
C GLU A 161 -14.14 -3.47 12.56
N ALA A 162 -13.89 -4.05 11.37
CA ALA A 162 -13.53 -5.45 11.21
C ALA A 162 -12.02 -5.71 11.39
N ILE A 163 -11.21 -4.67 11.60
CA ILE A 163 -9.78 -4.86 11.94
C ILE A 163 -9.68 -5.69 13.21
N PRO A 164 -8.92 -6.81 13.20
CA PRO A 164 -8.85 -7.68 14.36
C PRO A 164 -8.19 -6.98 15.55
N GLN A 165 -8.70 -7.27 16.73
CA GLN A 165 -8.07 -6.85 17.99
C GLN A 165 -6.69 -7.48 18.13
N GLU A 166 -5.84 -6.91 18.98
CA GLU A 166 -4.44 -7.33 19.13
C GLU A 166 -4.26 -8.80 19.57
N ASP A 167 -5.23 -9.35 20.28
CA ASP A 167 -5.20 -10.68 20.90
C ASP A 167 -6.23 -11.67 20.32
N LYS A 168 -7.12 -11.20 19.42
CA LYS A 168 -8.19 -12.04 18.87
C LYS A 168 -7.94 -12.39 17.42
N ASN A 169 -7.68 -13.67 17.16
CA ASN A 169 -7.47 -14.17 15.81
C ASN A 169 -8.77 -14.24 15.01
N ILE A 170 -8.71 -13.77 13.78
CA ILE A 170 -9.76 -13.92 12.77
C ILE A 170 -9.17 -14.49 11.48
N TRP A 171 -10.02 -15.09 10.63
CA TRP A 171 -9.62 -15.39 9.26
C TRP A 171 -9.76 -14.15 8.40
N CYS A 172 -8.67 -13.77 7.74
CA CYS A 172 -8.65 -12.68 6.76
C CYS A 172 -7.79 -13.07 5.55
N GLU A 173 -7.89 -12.31 4.50
CA GLU A 173 -7.09 -12.44 3.30
C GLU A 173 -5.84 -11.55 3.41
N VAL A 174 -4.73 -12.04 2.90
CA VAL A 174 -3.51 -11.26 2.68
C VAL A 174 -3.23 -11.24 1.19
N TRP A 175 -3.19 -10.06 0.63
CA TRP A 175 -2.87 -9.84 -0.77
C TRP A 175 -1.39 -9.48 -0.91
N LEU A 176 -0.63 -10.35 -1.54
CA LEU A 176 0.80 -10.19 -1.75
C LEU A 176 1.06 -9.71 -3.18
N ARG A 177 1.92 -8.73 -3.33
CA ARG A 177 2.41 -8.31 -4.63
C ARG A 177 3.63 -9.13 -5.06
N TYR A 178 3.66 -9.51 -6.34
CA TYR A 178 4.83 -10.06 -7.01
C TYR A 178 5.01 -9.43 -8.40
N GLU A 179 6.21 -9.44 -8.91
CA GLU A 179 6.50 -8.98 -10.27
C GLU A 179 6.31 -10.12 -11.27
N LEU A 180 5.82 -9.84 -12.49
CA LEU A 180 5.51 -10.86 -13.50
C LEU A 180 6.70 -11.79 -13.86
N LYS A 181 7.92 -11.33 -13.59
CA LYS A 181 9.16 -12.12 -13.84
C LYS A 181 9.61 -12.95 -12.64
N GLU A 182 8.96 -12.80 -11.51
CA GLU A 182 9.31 -13.53 -10.28
C GLU A 182 8.69 -14.93 -10.27
N ASP A 183 9.38 -15.86 -9.60
CA ASP A 183 8.80 -17.17 -9.31
C ASP A 183 7.74 -17.06 -8.21
N VAL A 184 6.50 -17.20 -8.60
CA VAL A 184 5.32 -17.16 -7.71
C VAL A 184 5.45 -18.17 -6.57
N SER A 185 6.00 -19.37 -6.86
CA SER A 185 6.17 -20.41 -5.85
C SER A 185 7.17 -19.99 -4.78
N LYS A 186 8.24 -19.30 -5.18
CA LYS A 186 9.21 -18.75 -4.24
C LYS A 186 8.59 -17.70 -3.34
N VAL A 187 7.89 -16.72 -3.92
CA VAL A 187 7.20 -15.64 -3.16
C VAL A 187 6.22 -16.23 -2.15
N LYS A 188 5.43 -17.21 -2.57
CA LYS A 188 4.47 -17.90 -1.70
C LYS A 188 5.16 -18.64 -0.56
N ASN A 189 6.21 -19.41 -0.86
CA ASN A 189 6.92 -20.20 0.14
C ASN A 189 7.63 -19.32 1.17
N GLU A 190 8.20 -18.18 0.75
CA GLU A 190 8.76 -17.17 1.65
C GLU A 190 7.70 -16.63 2.60
N PHE A 191 6.52 -16.31 2.09
CA PHE A 191 5.40 -15.83 2.91
C PHE A 191 4.89 -16.89 3.89
N PHE A 192 4.73 -18.15 3.45
CA PHE A 192 4.32 -19.22 4.35
C PHE A 192 5.35 -19.49 5.44
N SER A 193 6.64 -19.43 5.11
CA SER A 193 7.71 -19.56 6.10
C SER A 193 7.68 -18.43 7.13
N LEU A 194 7.42 -17.19 6.68
CA LEU A 194 7.23 -16.04 7.56
C LEU A 194 6.00 -16.22 8.47
N CYS A 195 4.86 -16.62 7.93
CA CYS A 195 3.66 -16.91 8.72
C CYS A 195 3.94 -17.97 9.80
N LYS A 196 4.64 -19.05 9.43
CA LYS A 196 5.03 -20.11 10.36
C LYS A 196 5.93 -19.58 11.49
N SER A 197 6.89 -18.69 11.18
CA SER A 197 7.78 -18.11 12.21
C SER A 197 7.07 -17.18 13.18
N LEU A 198 5.92 -16.62 12.77
CA LEU A 198 5.06 -15.75 13.58
C LEU A 198 3.86 -16.49 14.22
N ASP A 199 3.85 -17.82 14.14
CA ASP A 199 2.73 -18.68 14.61
C ASP A 199 1.37 -18.29 14.01
N ILE A 200 1.38 -17.91 12.74
CA ILE A 200 0.18 -17.56 11.96
C ILE A 200 -0.27 -18.78 11.16
N LYS A 201 -1.52 -19.23 11.36
CA LYS A 201 -2.10 -20.31 10.58
C LYS A 201 -2.49 -19.80 9.18
N THR A 202 -2.18 -20.58 8.15
CA THR A 202 -2.48 -20.25 6.76
C THR A 202 -3.38 -21.30 6.11
N LYS A 203 -4.18 -20.89 5.13
CA LYS A 203 -4.82 -21.83 4.20
C LYS A 203 -3.79 -22.31 3.18
N THR A 204 -3.88 -23.59 2.80
CA THR A 204 -3.04 -24.15 1.71
C THR A 204 -3.50 -23.66 0.34
N GLN A 205 -4.81 -23.43 0.20
CA GLN A 205 -5.41 -22.85 -1.00
C GLN A 205 -5.06 -21.38 -1.09
N HIS A 206 -4.78 -20.92 -2.30
CA HIS A 206 -4.50 -19.53 -2.62
C HIS A 206 -5.08 -19.19 -4.00
N ILE A 207 -5.30 -17.92 -4.25
CA ILE A 207 -5.78 -17.42 -5.53
C ILE A 207 -4.65 -16.64 -6.19
N LEU A 208 -4.47 -16.85 -7.49
CA LEU A 208 -3.48 -16.12 -8.30
C LEU A 208 -4.20 -15.17 -9.23
N PHE A 209 -3.79 -13.91 -9.17
CA PHE A 209 -4.12 -12.88 -10.15
C PHE A 209 -2.82 -12.36 -10.79
N PRO A 210 -2.88 -11.65 -11.90
CA PRO A 210 -1.72 -10.92 -12.40
C PRO A 210 -1.16 -10.00 -11.29
N GLU A 211 0.13 -10.17 -10.95
CA GLU A 211 0.85 -9.39 -9.93
C GLU A 211 0.33 -9.52 -8.48
N ARG A 212 -0.61 -10.43 -8.19
CA ARG A 212 -1.18 -10.63 -6.85
C ARG A 212 -1.32 -12.10 -6.49
N ILE A 213 -0.99 -12.43 -5.24
CA ILE A 213 -1.27 -13.73 -4.62
C ILE A 213 -2.16 -13.46 -3.42
N VAL A 214 -3.31 -14.14 -3.32
CA VAL A 214 -4.21 -14.02 -2.16
C VAL A 214 -4.11 -15.28 -1.32
N VAL A 215 -3.81 -15.12 -0.04
CA VAL A 215 -3.65 -16.20 0.93
C VAL A 215 -4.54 -15.94 2.14
N GLY A 216 -5.33 -16.92 2.53
CA GLY A 216 -6.09 -16.88 3.79
C GLY A 216 -5.18 -17.12 4.99
N VAL A 217 -5.23 -16.22 5.97
CA VAL A 217 -4.50 -16.34 7.24
C VAL A 217 -5.44 -16.24 8.42
N ASN A 218 -5.10 -16.90 9.54
CA ASN A 218 -5.79 -16.73 10.82
C ASN A 218 -4.84 -16.00 11.76
N ALA A 219 -5.06 -14.70 11.93
CA ALA A 219 -4.16 -13.81 12.65
C ALA A 219 -4.92 -12.75 13.46
N ASN A 220 -4.27 -12.20 14.46
CA ASN A 220 -4.74 -11.05 15.23
C ASN A 220 -4.05 -9.75 14.77
N GLY A 221 -4.49 -8.60 15.30
CA GLY A 221 -3.95 -7.29 14.90
C GLY A 221 -2.46 -7.15 15.10
N ARG A 222 -1.91 -7.72 16.19
CA ARG A 222 -0.46 -7.73 16.46
C ARG A 222 0.29 -8.51 15.38
N GLN A 223 -0.15 -9.73 15.06
CA GLN A 223 0.48 -10.58 14.05
C GLN A 223 0.43 -9.96 12.65
N LEU A 224 -0.70 -9.33 12.27
CA LEU A 224 -0.80 -8.61 10.99
C LEU A 224 0.16 -7.42 10.94
N THR A 225 0.29 -6.67 12.03
CA THR A 225 1.28 -5.57 12.15
C THR A 225 2.71 -6.10 12.08
N GLU A 226 2.97 -7.27 12.66
CA GLU A 226 4.29 -7.92 12.55
C GLU A 226 4.60 -8.34 11.12
N LEU A 227 3.65 -8.91 10.40
CA LEU A 227 3.81 -9.24 8.98
C LEU A 227 4.24 -8.03 8.15
N LEU A 228 3.66 -6.84 8.39
CA LEU A 228 4.08 -5.59 7.73
C LEU A 228 5.54 -5.23 8.03
N GLY A 229 6.05 -5.58 9.19
CA GLY A 229 7.44 -5.32 9.58
C GLY A 229 8.45 -6.21 8.87
N TYR A 230 8.06 -7.42 8.46
CA TYR A 230 8.94 -8.40 7.84
C TYR A 230 8.77 -8.52 6.34
N SER A 231 7.60 -8.24 5.80
CA SER A 231 7.33 -8.40 4.37
C SER A 231 7.23 -7.06 3.64
N SER A 232 7.97 -6.92 2.54
CA SER A 232 7.83 -5.80 1.61
C SER A 232 6.79 -6.08 0.51
N ARG A 233 6.04 -7.19 0.60
CA ARG A 233 5.15 -7.66 -0.46
C ARG A 233 3.67 -7.48 -0.13
N ILE A 234 3.34 -7.14 1.11
CA ILE A 234 1.95 -6.97 1.51
C ILE A 234 1.39 -5.74 0.79
N ALA A 235 0.28 -5.94 0.10
CA ALA A 235 -0.46 -4.90 -0.58
C ALA A 235 -1.69 -4.49 0.24
N GLU A 236 -2.42 -5.47 0.75
CA GLU A 236 -3.67 -5.25 1.49
C GLU A 236 -4.06 -6.47 2.33
N TYR A 237 -4.97 -6.23 3.28
CA TYR A 237 -5.67 -7.20 4.09
C TYR A 237 -7.16 -7.12 3.88
#